data_d0419549010262c09552d314061f1c81
#
_entry.id   d0419549010262c09552d314061f1c81
#
_cell.length_a   1.000
_cell.length_b   1.000
_cell.length_c   1.000
_cell.angle_alpha   90.00
_cell.angle_beta   90.00
_cell.angle_gamma   90.00
#
_symmetry.space_group_name_H-M   'P 1'
#
loop_
_entity.id
_entity.type
_entity.pdbx_description
1 polymer ?
#
loop_
_entity_poly.entity_id
_entity_poly.type
_entity_poly.pdbx_seq_one_letter_code
_entity_poly.pdbx_strand_id
1 'polypeptide(L)'
;DTMLKFDGNAVDYHIGLDDSGDLLTIGKGSTLGTTTSMTFDENGITSLLLQPGCSVKHSGNQAVATATWTKMTWQTERFDTNGDYDNSTNYRFTCPVDGIYQVALSVSFHIAANSLASTAVHLNGSELHRSNDRSPNHANSTHNVNTVVFIKCDANDYLEGFAAHEHGSDDAVTADYSYMSIMKVA
;
A
#
# COMPACT_ATOMS: atom_id res chain seq x y z
N ASP A 1 -2.63 -18.27 30.66
CA ASP A 1 -3.52 -18.05 29.49
C ASP A 1 -4.84 -18.75 29.69
N THR A 2 -5.93 -18.10 29.35
CA THR A 2 -7.27 -18.69 29.39
C THR A 2 -7.97 -18.40 28.07
N MET A 3 -8.57 -19.45 27.46
CA MET A 3 -9.26 -19.26 26.18
C MET A 3 -10.53 -20.07 26.06
N LEU A 4 -11.47 -19.59 25.25
CA LEU A 4 -12.58 -20.33 24.68
C LEU A 4 -12.19 -20.76 23.28
N LYS A 5 -12.21 -22.08 23.02
CA LYS A 5 -11.99 -22.65 21.69
C LYS A 5 -13.31 -22.97 21.02
N PHE A 6 -13.43 -22.58 19.77
CA PHE A 6 -14.49 -22.97 18.85
C PHE A 6 -13.94 -24.06 17.94
N ASP A 7 -14.35 -25.30 18.20
CA ASP A 7 -13.90 -26.48 17.45
C ASP A 7 -14.68 -26.59 16.14
N GLY A 8 -14.04 -26.19 15.05
CA GLY A 8 -14.61 -26.22 13.72
C GLY A 8 -14.17 -27.47 12.94
N ASN A 9 -14.99 -27.91 11.99
CA ASN A 9 -14.70 -29.10 11.18
C ASN A 9 -13.41 -28.96 10.33
N ALA A 10 -13.14 -27.74 9.80
CA ALA A 10 -11.96 -27.47 8.96
C ALA A 10 -10.94 -26.55 9.65
N VAL A 11 -11.41 -25.64 10.47
CA VAL A 11 -10.59 -24.61 11.12
C VAL A 11 -11.15 -24.32 12.51
N ASP A 12 -10.29 -24.38 13.51
CA ASP A 12 -10.60 -23.91 14.86
C ASP A 12 -10.42 -22.40 14.96
N TYR A 13 -11.17 -21.78 15.86
CA TYR A 13 -10.98 -20.41 16.28
C TYR A 13 -10.94 -20.32 17.80
N HIS A 14 -10.34 -19.28 18.32
CA HIS A 14 -10.28 -19.02 19.75
C HIS A 14 -10.49 -17.53 20.08
N ILE A 15 -10.94 -17.31 21.32
CA ILE A 15 -10.90 -16.02 22.00
C ILE A 15 -10.34 -16.26 23.39
N GLY A 16 -9.36 -15.48 23.84
CA GLY A 16 -8.73 -15.68 25.14
C GLY A 16 -7.83 -14.57 25.58
N LEU A 17 -7.39 -14.67 26.84
CA LEU A 17 -6.42 -13.78 27.44
C LEU A 17 -5.01 -14.38 27.29
N ASP A 18 -4.14 -13.60 26.66
CA ASP A 18 -2.70 -13.85 26.59
C ASP A 18 -2.06 -13.09 27.76
N ASP A 19 -1.77 -13.80 28.84
CA ASP A 19 -1.18 -13.23 30.06
C ASP A 19 0.22 -12.67 29.85
N SER A 20 0.92 -13.13 28.81
CA SER A 20 2.29 -12.67 28.52
C SER A 20 2.32 -11.29 27.88
N GLY A 21 1.26 -10.94 27.16
CA GLY A 21 1.10 -9.65 26.48
C GLY A 21 0.04 -8.75 27.07
N ASP A 22 -0.67 -9.20 28.13
CA ASP A 22 -1.84 -8.52 28.69
C ASP A 22 -2.89 -8.15 27.62
N LEU A 23 -3.16 -9.10 26.70
CA LEU A 23 -4.02 -8.91 25.53
C LEU A 23 -5.24 -9.82 25.57
N LEU A 24 -6.42 -9.27 25.26
CA LEU A 24 -7.53 -10.11 24.79
C LEU A 24 -7.32 -10.37 23.31
N THR A 25 -7.21 -11.64 22.91
CA THR A 25 -6.91 -12.06 21.54
C THR A 25 -8.06 -12.82 20.90
N ILE A 26 -8.25 -12.60 19.60
CA ILE A 26 -9.12 -13.40 18.73
C ILE A 26 -8.27 -13.92 17.60
N GLY A 27 -8.27 -15.23 17.37
CA GLY A 27 -7.41 -15.83 16.38
C GLY A 27 -7.92 -17.15 15.81
N LYS A 28 -7.14 -17.66 14.85
CA LYS A 28 -7.33 -18.93 14.16
C LYS A 28 -6.43 -19.98 14.79
N GLY A 29 -6.92 -21.23 14.87
CA GLY A 29 -6.18 -22.37 15.42
C GLY A 29 -6.63 -22.74 16.82
N SER A 30 -6.05 -23.84 17.31
CA SER A 30 -6.40 -24.44 18.60
C SER A 30 -5.54 -23.94 19.78
N THR A 31 -4.58 -23.06 19.50
CA THR A 31 -3.61 -22.55 20.50
C THR A 31 -3.60 -21.03 20.49
N LEU A 32 -3.74 -20.43 21.67
CA LEU A 32 -3.70 -18.98 21.85
C LEU A 32 -2.37 -18.39 21.35
N GLY A 33 -2.42 -17.22 20.72
CA GLY A 33 -1.24 -16.50 20.27
C GLY A 33 -0.61 -16.97 18.95
N THR A 34 -1.02 -18.12 18.40
CA THR A 34 -0.36 -18.70 17.20
C THR A 34 -0.72 -18.01 15.89
N THR A 35 -1.98 -17.64 15.72
CA THR A 35 -2.48 -16.92 14.52
C THR A 35 -3.50 -15.91 14.96
N THR A 36 -3.03 -14.88 15.66
CA THR A 36 -3.88 -13.82 16.18
C THR A 36 -4.29 -12.89 15.05
N SER A 37 -5.60 -12.73 14.86
CA SER A 37 -6.15 -11.82 13.86
C SER A 37 -6.50 -10.45 14.45
N MET A 38 -6.89 -10.42 15.71
CA MET A 38 -7.34 -9.21 16.40
C MET A 38 -6.92 -9.24 17.87
N THR A 39 -6.48 -8.09 18.38
CA THR A 39 -6.17 -7.91 19.80
C THR A 39 -6.85 -6.67 20.37
N PHE A 40 -7.08 -6.71 21.69
CA PHE A 40 -7.40 -5.55 22.51
C PHE A 40 -6.36 -5.46 23.63
N ASP A 41 -5.73 -4.32 23.78
CA ASP A 41 -4.77 -4.08 24.87
C ASP A 41 -5.45 -3.59 26.17
N GLU A 42 -4.67 -3.35 27.20
CA GLU A 42 -5.13 -2.85 28.50
C GLU A 42 -5.84 -1.48 28.44
N ASN A 43 -5.61 -0.70 27.39
CA ASN A 43 -6.23 0.60 27.14
C ASN A 43 -7.48 0.47 26.25
N GLY A 44 -7.84 -0.74 25.83
CA GLY A 44 -8.95 -1.02 24.92
C GLY A 44 -8.64 -0.68 23.46
N ILE A 45 -7.37 -0.50 23.10
CA ILE A 45 -6.97 -0.25 21.70
C ILE A 45 -7.03 -1.56 20.93
N THR A 46 -7.69 -1.52 19.78
CA THR A 46 -7.83 -2.67 18.88
C THR A 46 -6.76 -2.67 17.82
N SER A 47 -6.11 -3.81 17.59
CA SER A 47 -5.21 -4.04 16.47
C SER A 47 -5.70 -5.20 15.60
N LEU A 48 -5.70 -5.00 14.26
CA LEU A 48 -6.03 -6.00 13.25
C LEU A 48 -4.73 -6.48 12.59
N LEU A 49 -4.12 -7.50 13.15
CA LEU A 49 -2.73 -7.90 12.81
C LEU A 49 -2.58 -8.50 11.42
N LEU A 50 -3.66 -9.04 10.83
CA LEU A 50 -3.66 -9.67 9.51
C LEU A 50 -4.40 -8.84 8.45
N GLN A 51 -4.71 -7.57 8.75
CA GLN A 51 -5.35 -6.69 7.77
C GLN A 51 -4.37 -6.41 6.61
N PRO A 52 -4.69 -6.81 5.36
CA PRO A 52 -3.79 -6.61 4.24
C PRO A 52 -3.48 -5.12 4.00
N GLY A 53 -2.20 -4.81 3.89
CA GLY A 53 -1.78 -3.45 3.60
C GLY A 53 -0.28 -3.27 3.59
N CYS A 54 0.18 -2.28 2.84
CA CYS A 54 1.58 -1.90 2.78
C CYS A 54 1.75 -0.38 2.68
N SER A 55 2.95 0.09 3.01
CA SER A 55 3.42 1.42 2.66
C SER A 55 4.85 1.32 2.15
N VAL A 56 5.06 1.81 0.94
CA VAL A 56 6.32 1.64 0.20
C VAL A 56 6.82 2.97 -0.36
N LYS A 57 8.12 3.08 -0.53
CA LYS A 57 8.78 4.25 -1.11
C LYS A 57 9.99 3.85 -1.97
N HIS A 58 10.55 4.81 -2.71
CA HIS A 58 11.83 4.59 -3.37
C HIS A 58 13.00 4.53 -2.39
N SER A 59 14.04 3.78 -2.77
CA SER A 59 15.33 3.79 -2.09
C SER A 59 16.25 4.92 -2.58
N GLY A 60 15.96 5.49 -3.75
CA GLY A 60 16.65 6.59 -4.41
C GLY A 60 15.76 7.21 -5.48
N ASN A 61 16.20 8.25 -6.16
CA ASN A 61 15.42 8.88 -7.24
C ASN A 61 15.24 7.92 -8.41
N GLN A 62 14.07 7.97 -9.04
CA GLN A 62 13.76 7.22 -10.25
C GLN A 62 13.57 8.15 -11.44
N ALA A 63 14.25 7.87 -12.55
CA ALA A 63 14.02 8.60 -13.79
C ALA A 63 12.67 8.23 -14.39
N VAL A 64 11.93 9.22 -14.86
CA VAL A 64 10.69 9.09 -15.61
C VAL A 64 10.90 9.78 -16.95
N ALA A 65 10.73 9.03 -18.05
CA ALA A 65 10.90 9.59 -19.38
C ALA A 65 9.74 10.53 -19.74
N THR A 66 10.04 11.62 -20.45
CA THR A 66 9.01 12.58 -20.87
C THR A 66 7.94 11.93 -21.74
N ALA A 67 6.69 12.31 -21.56
CA ALA A 67 5.51 11.81 -22.28
C ALA A 67 5.35 10.27 -22.25
N THR A 68 5.92 9.61 -21.24
CA THR A 68 5.89 8.16 -21.11
C THR A 68 5.40 7.74 -19.73
N TRP A 69 4.37 6.88 -19.67
CA TRP A 69 3.96 6.26 -18.42
C TRP A 69 5.03 5.30 -17.93
N THR A 70 5.59 5.60 -16.77
CA THR A 70 6.65 4.81 -16.14
C THR A 70 6.12 4.18 -14.87
N LYS A 71 6.29 2.88 -14.75
CA LYS A 71 5.97 2.16 -13.52
C LYS A 71 6.91 2.59 -12.38
N MET A 72 6.34 2.88 -11.23
CA MET A 72 7.12 3.24 -10.04
C MET A 72 7.69 1.99 -9.37
N THR A 73 9.00 2.00 -9.16
CA THR A 73 9.73 0.89 -8.54
C THR A 73 10.00 1.19 -7.07
N TRP A 74 9.03 0.86 -6.20
CA TRP A 74 9.13 1.10 -4.76
C TRP A 74 9.96 -0.01 -4.09
N GLN A 75 11.23 0.23 -3.80
CA GLN A 75 12.14 -0.79 -3.28
C GLN A 75 12.16 -0.87 -1.75
N THR A 76 11.64 0.13 -1.04
CA THR A 76 11.70 0.21 0.42
C THR A 76 10.31 0.13 1.00
N GLU A 77 10.07 -0.87 1.80
CA GLU A 77 8.86 -0.99 2.61
C GLU A 77 9.01 -0.19 3.92
N ARG A 78 8.02 0.61 4.25
CA ARG A 78 7.84 1.14 5.60
C ARG A 78 7.15 0.10 6.48
N PHE A 79 6.16 -0.57 5.90
CA PHE A 79 5.55 -1.79 6.41
C PHE A 79 4.91 -2.56 5.26
N ASP A 80 4.79 -3.86 5.44
CA ASP A 80 3.98 -4.79 4.65
C ASP A 80 3.44 -5.85 5.61
N THR A 81 2.13 -5.84 5.88
CA THR A 81 1.55 -6.63 6.97
C THR A 81 1.69 -8.13 6.74
N ASN A 82 1.53 -8.60 5.51
CA ASN A 82 1.49 -10.04 5.20
C ASN A 82 2.54 -10.47 4.15
N GLY A 83 3.39 -9.55 3.68
CA GLY A 83 4.28 -9.83 2.56
C GLY A 83 3.55 -9.84 1.21
N ASP A 84 2.52 -9.00 1.07
CA ASP A 84 1.69 -8.93 -0.13
C ASP A 84 2.27 -8.02 -1.22
N TYR A 85 3.33 -7.24 -0.90
CA TYR A 85 4.02 -6.35 -1.83
C TYR A 85 5.36 -6.96 -2.30
N ASP A 86 5.57 -7.02 -3.63
CA ASP A 86 6.86 -7.40 -4.23
C ASP A 86 7.71 -6.15 -4.47
N ASN A 87 8.71 -5.92 -3.63
CA ASN A 87 9.60 -4.75 -3.65
C ASN A 87 10.87 -4.94 -4.49
N SER A 88 10.99 -6.03 -5.24
CA SER A 88 12.24 -6.41 -5.91
C SER A 88 12.09 -6.73 -7.39
N THR A 89 11.02 -7.38 -7.80
CA THR A 89 10.86 -7.90 -9.18
C THR A 89 9.70 -7.22 -9.89
N ASN A 90 8.51 -7.28 -9.30
CA ASN A 90 7.29 -6.81 -9.96
C ASN A 90 6.84 -5.43 -9.45
N TYR A 91 7.30 -4.96 -8.29
CA TYR A 91 6.93 -3.68 -7.70
C TYR A 91 5.41 -3.47 -7.68
N ARG A 92 4.69 -4.43 -7.09
CA ARG A 92 3.23 -4.43 -7.05
C ARG A 92 2.71 -5.03 -5.75
N PHE A 93 1.53 -4.62 -5.34
CA PHE A 93 0.78 -5.24 -4.26
C PHE A 93 -0.17 -6.26 -4.86
N THR A 94 -0.15 -7.49 -4.38
CA THR A 94 -1.09 -8.55 -4.78
C THR A 94 -2.15 -8.68 -3.71
N CYS A 95 -3.43 -8.50 -4.07
CA CYS A 95 -4.55 -8.59 -3.15
C CYS A 95 -4.71 -10.04 -2.66
N PRO A 96 -4.49 -10.35 -1.38
CA PRO A 96 -4.55 -11.74 -0.89
C PRO A 96 -5.99 -12.26 -0.79
N VAL A 97 -6.98 -11.39 -0.72
CA VAL A 97 -8.40 -11.71 -0.60
C VAL A 97 -9.26 -10.71 -1.35
N ASP A 98 -10.49 -11.09 -1.67
CA ASP A 98 -11.50 -10.18 -2.20
C ASP A 98 -11.77 -9.03 -1.22
N GLY A 99 -12.02 -7.84 -1.74
CA GLY A 99 -12.36 -6.71 -0.89
C GLY A 99 -12.28 -5.36 -1.57
N ILE A 100 -12.43 -4.33 -0.75
CA ILE A 100 -12.21 -2.94 -1.16
C ILE A 100 -10.87 -2.48 -0.57
N TYR A 101 -9.99 -2.01 -1.44
CA TYR A 101 -8.67 -1.51 -1.09
C TYR A 101 -8.61 -0.01 -1.34
N GLN A 102 -8.15 0.73 -0.34
CA GLN A 102 -7.76 2.12 -0.52
C GLN A 102 -6.32 2.19 -0.99
N VAL A 103 -6.07 2.90 -2.09
CA VAL A 103 -4.74 3.20 -2.60
C VAL A 103 -4.49 4.69 -2.48
N ALA A 104 -3.38 5.07 -1.84
CA ALA A 104 -2.87 6.43 -1.81
C ALA A 104 -1.50 6.44 -2.50
N LEU A 105 -1.41 7.11 -3.64
CA LEU A 105 -0.20 7.26 -4.44
C LEU A 105 0.19 8.74 -4.47
N SER A 106 1.40 9.04 -4.02
CA SER A 106 2.01 10.37 -4.08
C SER A 106 3.32 10.29 -4.85
N VAL A 107 3.46 11.10 -5.87
CA VAL A 107 4.69 11.18 -6.64
C VAL A 107 5.15 12.63 -6.71
N SER A 108 6.39 12.84 -6.31
CA SER A 108 7.05 14.13 -6.28
C SER A 108 8.01 14.24 -7.46
N PHE A 109 7.73 15.19 -8.34
CA PHE A 109 8.53 15.47 -9.53
C PHE A 109 9.38 16.73 -9.33
N HIS A 110 10.54 16.73 -9.94
CA HIS A 110 11.35 17.93 -10.11
C HIS A 110 11.27 18.35 -11.57
N ILE A 111 10.24 19.10 -11.94
CA ILE A 111 9.89 19.45 -13.32
C ILE A 111 9.87 20.97 -13.56
N ALA A 112 9.99 21.36 -14.83
CA ALA A 112 9.94 22.77 -15.21
C ALA A 112 8.56 23.39 -14.97
N ALA A 113 8.53 24.71 -14.97
CA ALA A 113 7.32 25.50 -14.86
C ALA A 113 6.26 25.11 -15.92
N ASN A 114 4.99 25.10 -15.51
CA ASN A 114 3.83 24.81 -16.37
C ASN A 114 3.82 23.42 -17.03
N SER A 115 4.64 22.47 -16.57
CA SER A 115 4.66 21.10 -17.09
C SER A 115 3.54 20.28 -16.46
N LEU A 116 2.90 19.43 -17.26
CA LEU A 116 1.93 18.47 -16.75
C LEU A 116 2.67 17.32 -16.07
N ALA A 117 2.21 16.95 -14.88
CA ALA A 117 2.61 15.75 -14.17
C ALA A 117 1.37 14.91 -13.87
N SER A 118 1.53 13.61 -13.84
CA SER A 118 0.42 12.67 -13.72
C SER A 118 0.82 11.46 -12.89
N THR A 119 -0.12 10.95 -12.12
CA THR A 119 -0.02 9.67 -11.43
C THR A 119 -1.18 8.78 -11.82
N ALA A 120 -0.96 7.47 -11.88
CA ALA A 120 -2.04 6.53 -12.15
C ALA A 120 -1.89 5.26 -11.30
N VAL A 121 -3.02 4.73 -10.89
CA VAL A 121 -3.14 3.40 -10.29
C VAL A 121 -3.61 2.45 -11.38
N HIS A 122 -2.88 1.36 -11.55
CA HIS A 122 -3.22 0.27 -12.46
C HIS A 122 -3.73 -0.93 -11.68
N LEU A 123 -4.74 -1.59 -12.22
CA LEU A 123 -5.26 -2.87 -11.78
C LEU A 123 -4.96 -3.90 -12.87
N ASN A 124 -4.23 -4.96 -12.53
CA ASN A 124 -3.84 -6.03 -13.45
C ASN A 124 -3.17 -5.52 -14.73
N GLY A 125 -2.28 -4.51 -14.57
CA GLY A 125 -1.53 -3.91 -15.66
C GLY A 125 -2.30 -2.89 -16.51
N SER A 126 -3.59 -2.67 -16.23
CA SER A 126 -4.43 -1.70 -16.95
C SER A 126 -4.69 -0.46 -16.11
N GLU A 127 -4.57 0.72 -16.71
CA GLU A 127 -4.88 1.97 -16.02
C GLU A 127 -6.34 1.98 -15.56
N LEU A 128 -6.54 2.18 -14.25
CA LEU A 128 -7.86 2.25 -13.65
C LEU A 128 -8.22 3.68 -13.24
N HIS A 129 -7.29 4.40 -12.65
CA HIS A 129 -7.53 5.76 -12.13
C HIS A 129 -6.29 6.63 -12.29
N ARG A 130 -6.51 7.89 -12.68
CA ARG A 130 -5.46 8.88 -12.96
C ARG A 130 -5.75 10.19 -12.25
N SER A 131 -4.69 10.82 -11.76
CA SER A 131 -4.69 12.23 -11.36
C SER A 131 -3.66 12.98 -12.18
N ASN A 132 -4.02 14.18 -12.59
CA ASN A 132 -3.14 15.07 -13.35
C ASN A 132 -3.08 16.42 -12.64
N ASP A 133 -1.92 17.03 -12.62
CA ASP A 133 -1.75 18.39 -12.17
C ASP A 133 -0.66 19.10 -12.98
N ARG A 134 -0.73 20.43 -13.01
CA ARG A 134 0.24 21.26 -13.73
C ARG A 134 1.13 21.98 -12.73
N SER A 135 2.45 21.83 -12.90
CA SER A 135 3.40 22.49 -12.02
C SER A 135 3.21 24.02 -12.00
N PRO A 136 3.44 24.68 -10.87
CA PRO A 136 3.43 26.13 -10.78
C PRO A 136 4.36 26.80 -11.78
N ASN A 137 4.12 28.09 -12.06
CA ASN A 137 4.97 28.88 -12.95
C ASN A 137 6.31 29.29 -12.25
N HIS A 138 7.00 28.32 -11.69
CA HIS A 138 8.34 28.46 -11.10
C HIS A 138 9.27 27.42 -11.70
N ALA A 139 10.45 27.84 -12.17
CA ALA A 139 11.47 26.92 -12.66
C ALA A 139 11.99 26.05 -11.51
N ASN A 140 12.19 24.76 -11.77
CA ASN A 140 12.86 23.81 -10.86
C ASN A 140 12.23 23.69 -9.47
N SER A 141 10.89 23.64 -9.38
CA SER A 141 10.20 23.37 -8.12
C SER A 141 9.82 21.91 -7.99
N THR A 142 9.82 21.43 -6.76
CA THR A 142 9.23 20.14 -6.43
C THR A 142 7.73 20.23 -6.58
N HIS A 143 7.12 19.31 -7.32
CA HIS A 143 5.70 19.28 -7.60
C HIS A 143 5.12 17.88 -7.27
N ASN A 144 4.17 17.83 -6.37
CA ASN A 144 3.55 16.58 -5.93
C ASN A 144 2.21 16.36 -6.63
N VAL A 145 2.05 15.19 -7.23
CA VAL A 145 0.75 14.74 -7.75
C VAL A 145 0.28 13.56 -6.92
N ASN A 146 -0.97 13.63 -6.47
CA ASN A 146 -1.55 12.66 -5.57
C ASN A 146 -2.78 12.01 -6.19
N THR A 147 -2.89 10.69 -6.01
CA THR A 147 -4.07 9.91 -6.36
C THR A 147 -4.52 9.14 -5.13
N VAL A 148 -5.79 9.28 -4.74
CA VAL A 148 -6.40 8.46 -3.70
C VAL A 148 -7.68 7.85 -4.27
N VAL A 149 -7.80 6.53 -4.20
CA VAL A 149 -8.92 5.80 -4.78
C VAL A 149 -9.27 4.57 -3.96
N PHE A 150 -10.55 4.20 -3.95
CA PHE A 150 -11.04 2.91 -3.46
C PHE A 150 -11.29 1.99 -4.64
N ILE A 151 -10.72 0.80 -4.59
CA ILE A 151 -10.75 -0.18 -5.67
C ILE A 151 -11.32 -1.48 -5.14
N LYS A 152 -12.34 -2.03 -5.82
CA LYS A 152 -12.76 -3.39 -5.58
C LYS A 152 -11.81 -4.33 -6.31
N CYS A 153 -11.18 -5.23 -5.57
CA CYS A 153 -10.30 -6.26 -6.09
C CYS A 153 -10.81 -7.64 -5.73
N ASP A 154 -10.57 -8.59 -6.61
CA ASP A 154 -10.71 -10.01 -6.31
C ASP A 154 -9.35 -10.54 -5.80
N ALA A 155 -9.34 -11.70 -5.14
CA ALA A 155 -8.10 -12.34 -4.70
C ALA A 155 -7.17 -12.62 -5.90
N ASN A 156 -5.88 -12.32 -5.72
CA ASN A 156 -4.81 -12.34 -6.73
C ASN A 156 -4.83 -11.21 -7.77
N ASP A 157 -5.77 -10.29 -7.72
CA ASP A 157 -5.61 -9.02 -8.44
C ASP A 157 -4.38 -8.28 -7.93
N TYR A 158 -3.73 -7.47 -8.78
CA TYR A 158 -2.58 -6.69 -8.36
C TYR A 158 -2.70 -5.21 -8.70
N LEU A 159 -2.18 -4.39 -7.78
CA LEU A 159 -2.20 -2.94 -7.84
C LEU A 159 -0.78 -2.40 -8.03
N GLU A 160 -0.65 -1.43 -8.94
CA GLU A 160 0.62 -0.82 -9.33
C GLU A 160 0.50 0.69 -9.41
N GLY A 161 1.57 1.40 -9.07
CA GLY A 161 1.66 2.85 -9.23
C GLY A 161 2.46 3.23 -10.47
N PHE A 162 1.95 4.19 -11.23
CA PHE A 162 2.60 4.75 -12.41
C PHE A 162 2.69 6.26 -12.32
N ALA A 163 3.68 6.83 -13.02
CA ALA A 163 3.85 8.26 -13.15
C ALA A 163 4.24 8.65 -14.60
N ALA A 164 3.88 9.86 -14.98
CA ALA A 164 4.25 10.47 -16.25
C ALA A 164 4.38 11.99 -16.11
N HIS A 165 5.11 12.62 -17.02
CA HIS A 165 5.18 14.09 -17.14
C HIS A 165 5.41 14.53 -18.58
N GLU A 166 5.16 15.81 -18.86
CA GLU A 166 5.33 16.43 -20.19
C GLU A 166 6.38 17.55 -20.14
N HIS A 167 7.48 17.34 -19.44
CA HIS A 167 8.49 18.38 -19.21
C HIS A 167 9.36 18.66 -20.46
N GLY A 168 9.40 17.76 -21.45
CA GLY A 168 10.26 17.91 -22.65
C GLY A 168 11.66 17.34 -22.51
N SER A 169 12.09 16.93 -21.32
CA SER A 169 13.30 16.15 -21.03
C SER A 169 13.00 15.16 -19.92
N ASP A 170 13.80 14.12 -19.80
CA ASP A 170 13.64 13.15 -18.70
C ASP A 170 13.91 13.84 -17.36
N ASP A 171 13.14 13.48 -16.36
CA ASP A 171 13.24 14.05 -15.04
C ASP A 171 13.21 12.96 -13.96
N ALA A 172 13.60 13.31 -12.76
CA ALA A 172 13.65 12.38 -11.65
C ALA A 172 12.46 12.56 -10.69
N VAL A 173 11.86 11.46 -10.32
CA VAL A 173 10.96 11.39 -9.18
C VAL A 173 11.79 11.43 -7.90
N THR A 174 11.46 12.35 -7.00
CA THR A 174 12.18 12.52 -5.73
C THR A 174 11.78 11.43 -4.74
N ALA A 175 12.75 10.64 -4.30
CA ALA A 175 12.52 9.50 -3.42
C ALA A 175 11.90 9.87 -2.07
N ASP A 176 12.34 10.97 -1.46
CA ASP A 176 11.95 11.32 -0.09
C ASP A 176 10.47 11.70 0.06
N TYR A 177 9.84 12.18 -1.01
CA TYR A 177 8.45 12.68 -1.01
C TYR A 177 7.49 11.80 -1.80
N SER A 178 7.98 10.69 -2.38
CA SER A 178 7.17 9.79 -3.19
C SER A 178 6.91 8.48 -2.44
N TYR A 179 5.66 8.04 -2.46
CA TYR A 179 5.25 6.81 -1.80
C TYR A 179 3.96 6.24 -2.41
N MET A 180 3.72 4.98 -2.13
CA MET A 180 2.42 4.33 -2.31
C MET A 180 2.03 3.64 -1.00
N SER A 181 0.79 3.79 -0.60
CA SER A 181 0.22 3.07 0.54
C SER A 181 -1.08 2.42 0.13
N ILE A 182 -1.27 1.19 0.52
CA ILE A 182 -2.45 0.39 0.22
C ILE A 182 -2.97 -0.22 1.52
N MET A 183 -4.29 -0.20 1.72
CA MET A 183 -4.92 -0.83 2.87
C MET A 183 -6.27 -1.42 2.44
N LYS A 184 -6.52 -2.69 2.80
CA LYS A 184 -7.86 -3.26 2.70
C LYS A 184 -8.78 -2.58 3.72
N VAL A 185 -9.93 -2.08 3.28
CA VAL A 185 -10.88 -1.33 4.13
C VAL A 185 -12.22 -2.04 4.30
N ALA A 186 -12.56 -2.95 3.40
CA ALA A 186 -13.76 -3.78 3.49
C ALA A 186 -13.60 -5.11 2.74
#